data_8f7c2ff3101024467fc229654949a686
#
_entry.id   8f7c2ff3101024467fc229654949a686
#
_cell.length_a   1.000
_cell.length_b   1.000
_cell.length_c   1.000
_cell.angle_alpha   90.00
_cell.angle_beta   90.00
_cell.angle_gamma   90.00
#
_symmetry.space_group_name_H-M   'P 1'
#
loop_
_entity.id
_entity.type
_entity.pdbx_description
1 polymer ?
#
loop_
_entity_poly.entity_id
_entity_poly.type
_entity_poly.pdbx_seq_one_letter_code
_entity_poly.pdbx_strand_id
1 'polypeptide(L)'
;MKIGMITDSLGNLSFDEMLRASAELGLETLEFACGNWSSAPHIDLAAMLDNAATRSEFIAKVRDHGLTIAALNCSGNPLHPGPQGKEHRQVTEDTIRLASLMEIDRVVMMSGLPGGPGDANPNWIITDWPPECADIQRYQWDECIIPYWRDLVSFANNLGIEKLCLELHGHQAVYNVQTLFRLRDVVGETVGANYDPSHPLWMGADPIAAVRKLGSAIYYVHAKDTRIEPIAAAIDGVLDARPPNHYADRAWNYITLGYGHGETWWRQFCVALKQVGYDDVLSIEHEDMMLSPMEGMRKSVALLRNVAINLA
;
A
#
# COMPACT_ATOMS: atom_id res chain seq x y z
N MET A 1 12.43 -14.25 -1.60
CA MET A 1 11.33 -13.27 -1.79
C MET A 1 10.56 -13.62 -3.05
N LYS A 2 9.24 -13.66 -2.99
CA LYS A 2 8.37 -13.89 -4.15
C LYS A 2 8.12 -12.55 -4.88
N ILE A 3 7.91 -12.62 -6.18
CA ILE A 3 7.54 -11.44 -6.97
C ILE A 3 6.05 -11.50 -7.26
N GLY A 4 5.34 -10.47 -6.84
CA GLY A 4 3.91 -10.30 -7.06
C GLY A 4 3.54 -8.94 -7.63
N MET A 5 2.26 -8.67 -7.73
CA MET A 5 1.74 -7.33 -8.04
C MET A 5 0.40 -7.09 -7.37
N ILE A 6 0.08 -5.81 -7.14
CA ILE A 6 -1.30 -5.39 -6.96
C ILE A 6 -2.00 -5.38 -8.31
N THR A 7 -3.18 -5.99 -8.39
CA THR A 7 -3.87 -6.25 -9.68
C THR A 7 -4.32 -4.99 -10.39
N ASP A 8 -4.46 -3.87 -9.68
CA ASP A 8 -4.75 -2.56 -10.27
C ASP A 8 -3.69 -2.09 -11.28
N SER A 9 -2.44 -2.57 -11.12
CA SER A 9 -1.36 -2.33 -12.10
C SER A 9 -1.71 -2.81 -13.51
N LEU A 10 -2.61 -3.76 -13.66
CA LEU A 10 -3.18 -4.25 -14.92
C LEU A 10 -4.71 -4.12 -14.95
N GLY A 11 -5.26 -3.11 -14.27
CA GLY A 11 -6.70 -2.89 -14.12
C GLY A 11 -7.46 -2.61 -15.42
N ASN A 12 -6.74 -2.38 -16.53
CA ASN A 12 -7.30 -2.26 -17.87
C ASN A 12 -7.59 -3.60 -18.55
N LEU A 13 -7.16 -4.72 -17.98
CA LEU A 13 -7.42 -6.07 -18.47
C LEU A 13 -8.60 -6.71 -17.73
N SER A 14 -9.30 -7.62 -18.39
CA SER A 14 -10.26 -8.48 -17.71
C SER A 14 -9.56 -9.43 -16.72
N PHE A 15 -10.31 -10.04 -15.79
CA PHE A 15 -9.73 -10.96 -14.80
C PHE A 15 -8.93 -12.10 -15.45
N ASP A 16 -9.50 -12.77 -16.47
CA ASP A 16 -8.83 -13.88 -17.15
C ASP A 16 -7.61 -13.42 -17.98
N GLU A 17 -7.64 -12.22 -18.55
CA GLU A 17 -6.49 -11.65 -19.26
C GLU A 17 -5.38 -11.25 -18.28
N MET A 18 -5.73 -10.67 -17.15
CA MET A 18 -4.80 -10.29 -16.09
C MET A 18 -4.10 -11.53 -15.52
N LEU A 19 -4.82 -12.64 -15.26
CA LEU A 19 -4.22 -13.90 -14.78
C LEU A 19 -3.23 -14.46 -15.79
N ARG A 20 -3.60 -14.53 -17.10
CA ARG A 20 -2.68 -14.98 -18.15
C ARG A 20 -1.43 -14.10 -18.24
N ALA A 21 -1.62 -12.78 -18.27
CA ALA A 21 -0.51 -11.83 -18.32
C ALA A 21 0.42 -11.97 -17.12
N SER A 22 -0.13 -12.18 -15.92
CA SER A 22 0.62 -12.40 -14.69
C SER A 22 1.47 -13.68 -14.75
N ALA A 23 0.89 -14.77 -15.23
CA ALA A 23 1.58 -16.04 -15.41
C ALA A 23 2.68 -15.93 -16.49
N GLU A 24 2.41 -15.28 -17.62
CA GLU A 24 3.39 -15.03 -18.69
C GLU A 24 4.55 -14.14 -18.24
N LEU A 25 4.29 -13.15 -17.40
CA LEU A 25 5.31 -12.33 -16.75
C LEU A 25 6.13 -13.14 -15.74
N GLY A 26 5.62 -14.31 -15.31
CA GLY A 26 6.22 -15.18 -14.30
C GLY A 26 6.15 -14.58 -12.90
N LEU A 27 5.05 -13.92 -12.60
CA LEU A 27 4.68 -13.56 -11.23
C LEU A 27 4.32 -14.83 -10.45
N GLU A 28 4.47 -14.78 -9.14
CA GLU A 28 4.20 -15.90 -8.24
C GLU A 28 2.93 -15.69 -7.41
N THR A 29 2.58 -14.39 -7.20
CA THR A 29 1.49 -14.04 -6.30
C THR A 29 0.81 -12.74 -6.70
N LEU A 30 -0.44 -12.58 -6.26
CA LEU A 30 -1.27 -11.42 -6.54
C LEU A 30 -1.84 -10.82 -5.25
N GLU A 31 -1.98 -9.50 -5.25
CA GLU A 31 -2.72 -8.72 -4.27
C GLU A 31 -3.95 -8.14 -4.95
N PHE A 32 -5.14 -8.42 -4.41
CA PHE A 32 -6.40 -7.97 -5.01
C PHE A 32 -6.98 -6.77 -4.27
N ALA A 33 -7.18 -5.67 -5.01
CA ALA A 33 -7.90 -4.51 -4.50
C ALA A 33 -9.42 -4.77 -4.50
N CYS A 34 -10.06 -4.53 -3.37
CA CYS A 34 -11.46 -4.85 -3.10
C CYS A 34 -12.40 -3.65 -3.13
N GLY A 35 -11.87 -2.43 -3.33
CA GLY A 35 -12.68 -1.21 -3.39
C GLY A 35 -11.99 0.01 -2.77
N ASN A 36 -12.76 0.95 -2.26
CA ASN A 36 -12.36 2.27 -1.79
C ASN A 36 -11.80 3.13 -2.93
N TRP A 37 -10.50 3.44 -2.96
CA TRP A 37 -9.90 4.20 -4.05
C TRP A 37 -9.69 3.39 -5.32
N SER A 38 -9.64 2.08 -5.22
CA SER A 38 -9.65 1.17 -6.36
C SER A 38 -11.06 1.00 -6.92
N SER A 39 -11.17 0.85 -8.23
CA SER A 39 -12.39 0.40 -8.89
C SER A 39 -12.67 -1.10 -8.70
N ALA A 40 -11.78 -1.82 -8.02
CA ALA A 40 -11.83 -3.27 -7.84
C ALA A 40 -12.02 -4.04 -9.18
N PRO A 41 -11.13 -3.85 -10.17
CA PRO A 41 -11.39 -4.30 -11.54
C PRO A 41 -11.45 -5.82 -11.68
N HIS A 42 -10.95 -6.57 -10.70
CA HIS A 42 -10.80 -8.02 -10.80
C HIS A 42 -11.54 -8.80 -9.70
N ILE A 43 -12.24 -8.12 -8.79
CA ILE A 43 -12.96 -8.78 -7.70
C ILE A 43 -14.29 -8.07 -7.43
N ASP A 44 -15.35 -8.82 -7.27
CA ASP A 44 -16.64 -8.33 -6.80
C ASP A 44 -16.77 -8.67 -5.31
N LEU A 45 -16.47 -7.68 -4.45
CA LEU A 45 -16.45 -7.86 -3.00
C LEU A 45 -17.79 -8.39 -2.46
N ALA A 46 -18.92 -7.86 -2.94
CA ALA A 46 -20.24 -8.28 -2.49
C ALA A 46 -20.55 -9.73 -2.88
N ALA A 47 -20.36 -10.08 -4.14
CA ALA A 47 -20.55 -11.45 -4.61
C ALA A 47 -19.62 -12.44 -3.90
N MET A 48 -18.38 -12.03 -3.60
CA MET A 48 -17.42 -12.84 -2.86
C MET A 48 -17.80 -13.06 -1.40
N LEU A 49 -18.42 -12.09 -0.75
CA LEU A 49 -18.93 -12.23 0.63
C LEU A 49 -20.14 -13.16 0.69
N ASP A 50 -21.05 -13.02 -0.25
CA ASP A 50 -22.33 -13.73 -0.21
C ASP A 50 -22.23 -15.21 -0.61
N ASN A 51 -21.27 -15.59 -1.47
CA ASN A 51 -21.29 -16.91 -2.09
C ASN A 51 -19.95 -17.65 -1.97
N ALA A 52 -19.97 -18.76 -1.22
CA ALA A 52 -18.79 -19.62 -1.04
C ALA A 52 -18.32 -20.29 -2.35
N ALA A 53 -19.24 -20.61 -3.27
CA ALA A 53 -18.88 -21.20 -4.55
C ALA A 53 -18.12 -20.19 -5.41
N THR A 54 -18.56 -18.90 -5.43
CA THR A 54 -17.85 -17.82 -6.12
C THR A 54 -16.43 -17.65 -5.58
N ARG A 55 -16.23 -17.69 -4.25
CA ARG A 55 -14.87 -17.66 -3.65
C ARG A 55 -14.03 -18.84 -4.09
N SER A 56 -14.58 -20.04 -4.05
CA SER A 56 -13.87 -21.27 -4.43
C SER A 56 -13.45 -21.24 -5.92
N GLU A 57 -14.33 -20.76 -6.78
CA GLU A 57 -14.07 -20.63 -8.22
C GLU A 57 -12.98 -19.57 -8.51
N PHE A 58 -13.04 -18.44 -7.81
CA PHE A 58 -12.04 -17.40 -7.90
C PHE A 58 -10.65 -17.91 -7.50
N ILE A 59 -10.55 -18.56 -6.32
CA ILE A 59 -9.29 -19.12 -5.82
C ILE A 59 -8.77 -20.19 -6.78
N ALA A 60 -9.65 -21.07 -7.29
CA ALA A 60 -9.27 -22.11 -8.24
C ALA A 60 -8.70 -21.49 -9.53
N LYS A 61 -9.33 -20.47 -10.09
CA LYS A 61 -8.83 -19.78 -11.29
C LYS A 61 -7.43 -19.18 -11.08
N VAL A 62 -7.19 -18.51 -9.95
CA VAL A 62 -5.86 -17.99 -9.62
C VAL A 62 -4.83 -19.11 -9.55
N ARG A 63 -5.14 -20.18 -8.82
CA ARG A 63 -4.27 -21.35 -8.67
C ARG A 63 -4.01 -22.08 -10.00
N ASP A 64 -4.99 -22.19 -10.86
CA ASP A 64 -4.87 -22.90 -12.16
C ASP A 64 -3.91 -22.18 -13.13
N HIS A 65 -3.61 -20.88 -12.87
CA HIS A 65 -2.56 -20.13 -13.55
C HIS A 65 -1.19 -20.22 -12.83
N GLY A 66 -1.05 -21.06 -11.80
CA GLY A 66 0.18 -21.19 -11.02
C GLY A 66 0.44 -20.03 -10.04
N LEU A 67 -0.58 -19.22 -9.76
CA LEU A 67 -0.49 -18.03 -8.91
C LEU A 67 -1.08 -18.30 -7.51
N THR A 68 -0.66 -17.49 -6.54
CA THR A 68 -1.25 -17.48 -5.19
C THR A 68 -1.78 -16.10 -4.86
N ILE A 69 -2.69 -16.00 -3.89
CA ILE A 69 -3.20 -14.72 -3.38
C ILE A 69 -2.37 -14.37 -2.14
N ALA A 70 -1.67 -13.23 -2.19
CA ALA A 70 -0.80 -12.79 -1.09
C ALA A 70 -1.52 -11.90 -0.07
N ALA A 71 -2.42 -11.06 -0.54
CA ALA A 71 -3.14 -10.10 0.28
C ALA A 71 -4.43 -9.64 -0.41
N LEU A 72 -5.36 -9.11 0.37
CA LEU A 72 -6.41 -8.23 -0.12
C LEU A 72 -6.05 -6.78 0.23
N ASN A 73 -6.50 -5.84 -0.61
CA ASN A 73 -6.24 -4.41 -0.44
C ASN A 73 -7.56 -3.62 -0.41
N CYS A 74 -7.67 -2.69 0.52
CA CYS A 74 -8.79 -1.75 0.63
C CYS A 74 -8.31 -0.32 0.90
N SER A 75 -7.23 0.10 0.22
CA SER A 75 -6.65 1.44 0.37
C SER A 75 -7.69 2.53 0.15
N GLY A 76 -7.85 3.40 1.16
CA GLY A 76 -8.85 4.44 1.18
C GLY A 76 -8.75 5.31 2.43
N ASN A 77 -9.77 6.14 2.68
CA ASN A 77 -9.81 6.97 3.88
C ASN A 77 -11.03 6.67 4.76
N PRO A 78 -10.96 5.66 5.64
CA PRO A 78 -12.07 5.33 6.55
C PRO A 78 -12.32 6.39 7.61
N LEU A 79 -11.42 7.37 7.77
CA LEU A 79 -11.53 8.50 8.69
C LEU A 79 -11.94 9.81 8.00
N HIS A 80 -12.28 9.76 6.71
CA HIS A 80 -12.77 10.93 6.00
C HIS A 80 -14.00 11.52 6.72
N PRO A 81 -14.01 12.83 7.06
CA PRO A 81 -15.09 13.45 7.82
C PRO A 81 -16.43 13.52 7.08
N GLY A 82 -16.39 13.45 5.75
CA GLY A 82 -17.59 13.42 4.90
C GLY A 82 -18.19 12.01 4.74
N PRO A 83 -19.27 11.87 3.92
CA PRO A 83 -19.98 10.60 3.69
C PRO A 83 -19.07 9.45 3.25
N GLN A 84 -18.03 9.73 2.47
CA GLN A 84 -17.05 8.77 1.98
C GLN A 84 -16.37 7.98 3.12
N GLY A 85 -16.17 8.59 4.29
CA GLY A 85 -15.58 7.89 5.44
C GLY A 85 -16.40 6.68 5.87
N LYS A 86 -17.74 6.79 5.85
CA LYS A 86 -18.62 5.66 6.17
C LYS A 86 -18.55 4.56 5.11
N GLU A 87 -18.52 4.93 3.84
CA GLU A 87 -18.41 3.99 2.74
C GLU A 87 -17.07 3.24 2.79
N HIS A 88 -15.97 3.97 3.00
CA HIS A 88 -14.65 3.38 3.11
C HIS A 88 -14.49 2.47 4.34
N ARG A 89 -15.12 2.79 5.48
CA ARG A 89 -15.18 1.89 6.64
C ARG A 89 -15.87 0.59 6.31
N GLN A 90 -17.02 0.65 5.63
CA GLN A 90 -17.76 -0.55 5.24
C GLN A 90 -16.92 -1.46 4.34
N VAL A 91 -16.31 -0.91 3.30
CA VAL A 91 -15.43 -1.67 2.40
C VAL A 91 -14.24 -2.25 3.16
N THR A 92 -13.66 -1.50 4.11
CA THR A 92 -12.55 -1.99 4.93
C THR A 92 -12.96 -3.20 5.79
N GLU A 93 -14.09 -3.11 6.48
CA GLU A 93 -14.62 -4.22 7.29
C GLU A 93 -14.98 -5.43 6.42
N ASP A 94 -15.61 -5.19 5.27
CA ASP A 94 -16.00 -6.24 4.33
C ASP A 94 -14.78 -6.93 3.71
N THR A 95 -13.70 -6.20 3.42
CA THR A 95 -12.43 -6.78 2.96
C THR A 95 -11.78 -7.64 4.05
N ILE A 96 -11.81 -7.22 5.31
CA ILE A 96 -11.31 -8.02 6.45
C ILE A 96 -12.14 -9.31 6.59
N ARG A 97 -13.49 -9.23 6.49
CA ARG A 97 -14.37 -10.42 6.49
C ARG A 97 -14.02 -11.35 5.33
N LEU A 98 -13.82 -10.80 4.14
CA LEU A 98 -13.47 -11.60 2.97
C LEU A 98 -12.10 -12.28 3.14
N ALA A 99 -11.10 -11.58 3.66
CA ALA A 99 -9.78 -12.14 3.94
C ALA A 99 -9.90 -13.36 4.87
N SER A 100 -10.69 -13.25 5.95
CA SER A 100 -10.98 -14.36 6.85
C SER A 100 -11.66 -15.54 6.14
N LEU A 101 -12.68 -15.28 5.31
CA LEU A 101 -13.39 -16.34 4.55
C LEU A 101 -12.52 -17.01 3.48
N MET A 102 -11.48 -16.35 3.00
CA MET A 102 -10.53 -16.86 2.01
C MET A 102 -9.25 -17.41 2.63
N GLU A 103 -9.14 -17.42 3.96
CA GLU A 103 -7.94 -17.83 4.71
C GLU A 103 -6.67 -17.04 4.30
N ILE A 104 -6.85 -15.74 4.01
CA ILE A 104 -5.77 -14.81 3.71
C ILE A 104 -5.41 -14.08 5.01
N ASP A 105 -4.13 -14.16 5.43
CA ASP A 105 -3.68 -13.73 6.77
C ASP A 105 -3.50 -12.21 6.92
N ARG A 106 -3.61 -11.44 5.82
CA ARG A 106 -3.29 -10.01 5.81
C ARG A 106 -4.18 -9.18 4.90
N VAL A 107 -4.40 -7.92 5.31
CA VAL A 107 -5.09 -6.91 4.51
C VAL A 107 -4.23 -5.66 4.42
N VAL A 108 -3.97 -5.21 3.19
CA VAL A 108 -3.26 -3.96 2.89
C VAL A 108 -4.28 -2.81 2.89
N MET A 109 -3.92 -1.69 3.52
CA MET A 109 -4.83 -0.55 3.66
C MET A 109 -4.10 0.74 4.00
N MET A 110 -4.83 1.84 4.01
CA MET A 110 -4.36 3.13 4.51
C MET A 110 -4.82 3.38 5.95
N SER A 111 -4.09 4.23 6.67
CA SER A 111 -4.47 4.59 8.06
C SER A 111 -5.73 5.43 8.18
N GLY A 112 -6.12 6.07 7.11
CA GLY A 112 -7.09 7.15 7.12
C GLY A 112 -6.49 8.48 7.57
N LEU A 113 -7.19 9.55 7.23
CA LEU A 113 -6.87 10.93 7.62
C LEU A 113 -8.15 11.67 7.97
N PRO A 114 -8.36 12.05 9.24
CA PRO A 114 -9.50 12.88 9.63
C PRO A 114 -9.27 14.35 9.33
N GLY A 115 -10.32 15.15 9.45
CA GLY A 115 -10.25 16.61 9.53
C GLY A 115 -9.92 17.10 10.93
N GLY A 116 -9.93 18.41 11.14
CA GLY A 116 -10.04 19.04 12.46
C GLY A 116 -11.49 19.03 12.98
N PRO A 117 -11.74 19.55 14.19
CA PRO A 117 -13.08 19.63 14.75
C PRO A 117 -14.05 20.39 13.85
N GLY A 118 -15.07 19.71 13.31
CA GLY A 118 -16.08 20.29 12.44
C GLY A 118 -15.68 20.46 10.96
N ASP A 119 -14.50 20.02 10.57
CA ASP A 119 -14.07 20.03 9.16
C ASP A 119 -14.87 19.05 8.32
N ALA A 120 -15.12 19.43 7.06
CA ALA A 120 -15.76 18.56 6.07
C ALA A 120 -14.74 17.76 5.22
N ASN A 121 -13.46 18.12 5.28
CA ASN A 121 -12.39 17.50 4.51
C ASN A 121 -11.23 17.05 5.40
N PRO A 122 -10.45 16.05 4.96
CA PRO A 122 -9.24 15.64 5.65
C PRO A 122 -8.22 16.79 5.76
N ASN A 123 -7.46 16.80 6.84
CA ASN A 123 -6.44 17.83 7.07
C ASN A 123 -5.12 17.15 7.48
N TRP A 124 -4.10 17.22 6.60
CA TRP A 124 -2.80 16.62 6.85
C TRP A 124 -1.85 17.59 7.53
N ILE A 125 -1.66 17.40 8.83
CA ILE A 125 -0.78 18.23 9.65
C ILE A 125 0.63 17.65 9.66
N ILE A 126 1.57 18.36 9.06
CA ILE A 126 2.99 17.97 8.94
C ILE A 126 3.96 18.87 9.70
N THR A 127 3.44 19.90 10.37
CA THR A 127 4.19 20.85 11.21
C THR A 127 3.32 21.26 12.38
N ASP A 128 3.95 21.66 13.49
CA ASP A 128 3.27 22.14 14.71
C ASP A 128 2.98 23.65 14.72
N TRP A 129 3.29 24.33 13.64
CA TRP A 129 3.05 25.77 13.49
C TRP A 129 2.15 26.05 12.28
N PRO A 130 1.17 26.95 12.41
CA PRO A 130 0.79 27.77 13.59
C PRO A 130 0.22 26.92 14.75
N PRO A 131 0.04 27.48 15.96
CA PRO A 131 -0.30 26.72 17.19
C PRO A 131 -1.54 25.83 17.08
N GLU A 132 -2.54 26.24 16.30
CA GLU A 132 -3.75 25.44 16.05
C GLU A 132 -3.44 24.09 15.37
N CYS A 133 -2.33 23.96 14.64
CA CYS A 133 -1.92 22.70 14.04
C CYS A 133 -1.71 21.59 15.08
N ALA A 134 -1.07 21.95 16.22
CA ALA A 134 -0.87 21.00 17.31
C ALA A 134 -2.19 20.58 17.96
N ASP A 135 -3.17 21.49 18.10
CA ASP A 135 -4.48 21.19 18.65
C ASP A 135 -5.30 20.30 17.71
N ILE A 136 -5.28 20.60 16.41
CA ILE A 136 -5.93 19.77 15.39
C ILE A 136 -5.31 18.36 15.38
N GLN A 137 -3.98 18.25 15.39
CA GLN A 137 -3.30 16.96 15.39
C GLN A 137 -3.64 16.13 16.64
N ARG A 138 -3.73 16.77 17.82
CA ARG A 138 -4.16 16.10 19.06
C ARG A 138 -5.58 15.55 18.92
N TYR A 139 -6.52 16.37 18.45
CA TYR A 139 -7.89 15.95 18.19
C TYR A 139 -7.94 14.76 17.22
N GLN A 140 -7.21 14.85 16.10
CA GLN A 140 -7.16 13.79 15.11
C GLN A 140 -6.71 12.45 15.72
N TRP A 141 -5.63 12.49 16.52
CA TRP A 141 -5.11 11.26 17.12
C TRP A 141 -5.97 10.74 18.25
N ASP A 142 -6.37 11.59 19.17
CA ASP A 142 -7.01 11.16 20.42
C ASP A 142 -8.51 10.86 20.24
N GLU A 143 -9.19 11.62 19.38
CA GLU A 143 -10.65 11.52 19.21
C GLU A 143 -11.06 10.74 17.94
N CYS A 144 -10.19 10.62 16.94
CA CYS A 144 -10.55 9.99 15.68
C CYS A 144 -9.74 8.70 15.40
N ILE A 145 -8.40 8.81 15.36
CA ILE A 145 -7.51 7.74 14.89
C ILE A 145 -7.46 6.59 15.91
N ILE A 146 -7.07 6.89 17.14
CA ILE A 146 -6.89 5.87 18.19
C ILE A 146 -8.19 5.09 18.45
N PRO A 147 -9.36 5.73 18.65
CA PRO A 147 -10.61 5.00 18.85
C PRO A 147 -10.95 4.08 17.67
N TYR A 148 -10.89 4.60 16.45
CA TYR A 148 -11.17 3.82 15.24
C TYR A 148 -10.25 2.57 15.14
N TRP A 149 -8.96 2.76 15.33
CA TRP A 149 -7.99 1.68 15.18
C TRP A 149 -8.07 0.63 16.28
N ARG A 150 -8.45 1.01 17.51
CA ARG A 150 -8.75 0.04 18.57
C ARG A 150 -9.92 -0.87 18.21
N ASP A 151 -10.98 -0.28 17.67
CA ASP A 151 -12.16 -1.03 17.26
C ASP A 151 -11.85 -1.93 16.06
N LEU A 152 -11.15 -1.42 15.06
CA LEU A 152 -10.79 -2.17 13.85
C LEU A 152 -9.84 -3.34 14.16
N VAL A 153 -8.84 -3.13 15.01
CA VAL A 153 -7.92 -4.20 15.43
C VAL A 153 -8.67 -5.30 16.20
N SER A 154 -9.57 -4.91 17.13
CA SER A 154 -10.41 -5.88 17.82
C SER A 154 -11.30 -6.66 16.85
N PHE A 155 -11.90 -5.99 15.89
CA PHE A 155 -12.72 -6.61 14.85
C PHE A 155 -11.90 -7.59 13.99
N ALA A 156 -10.72 -7.20 13.52
CA ALA A 156 -9.85 -8.05 12.71
C ALA A 156 -9.39 -9.29 13.48
N ASN A 157 -8.94 -9.13 14.73
CA ASN A 157 -8.50 -10.23 15.58
C ASN A 157 -9.62 -11.25 15.86
N ASN A 158 -10.86 -10.78 16.05
CA ASN A 158 -12.01 -11.66 16.22
C ASN A 158 -12.32 -12.51 14.98
N LEU A 159 -11.84 -12.10 13.82
CA LEU A 159 -11.94 -12.82 12.55
C LEU A 159 -10.67 -13.62 12.19
N GLY A 160 -9.67 -13.64 13.07
CA GLY A 160 -8.40 -14.34 12.86
C GLY A 160 -7.43 -13.61 11.92
N ILE A 161 -7.67 -12.31 11.63
CA ILE A 161 -6.76 -11.49 10.83
C ILE A 161 -5.80 -10.77 11.78
N GLU A 162 -4.53 -11.16 11.74
CA GLU A 162 -3.49 -10.67 12.65
C GLU A 162 -2.55 -9.64 12.00
N LYS A 163 -2.71 -9.37 10.70
CA LYS A 163 -1.85 -8.46 9.94
C LYS A 163 -2.67 -7.43 9.15
N LEU A 164 -2.79 -6.24 9.72
CA LEU A 164 -3.28 -5.05 9.04
C LEU A 164 -2.06 -4.25 8.57
N CYS A 165 -1.81 -4.27 7.26
CA CYS A 165 -0.59 -3.76 6.64
C CYS A 165 -0.82 -2.33 6.17
N LEU A 166 -0.39 -1.34 6.97
CA LEU A 166 -0.56 0.08 6.64
C LEU A 166 0.49 0.55 5.64
N GLU A 167 0.05 1.12 4.55
CA GLU A 167 0.93 1.86 3.67
C GLU A 167 1.31 3.21 4.28
N LEU A 168 2.63 3.46 4.38
CA LEU A 168 3.17 4.71 4.92
C LEU A 168 3.15 5.79 3.83
N HIS A 169 1.97 6.35 3.60
CA HIS A 169 1.69 7.24 2.47
C HIS A 169 1.52 8.69 2.93
N GLY A 170 2.07 9.64 2.18
CA GLY A 170 1.76 11.07 2.39
C GLY A 170 0.26 11.32 2.34
N HIS A 171 -0.21 12.35 3.02
CA HIS A 171 -1.63 12.67 3.17
C HIS A 171 -2.44 11.56 3.89
N GLN A 172 -1.76 10.84 4.78
CA GLN A 172 -2.34 9.87 5.72
C GLN A 172 -1.91 10.21 7.15
N ALA A 173 -2.63 9.72 8.16
CA ALA A 173 -2.25 9.91 9.56
C ALA A 173 -0.96 9.15 9.91
N VAL A 174 -0.79 7.94 9.34
CA VAL A 174 0.42 7.14 9.44
C VAL A 174 1.15 7.22 8.10
N TYR A 175 2.19 8.05 8.03
CA TYR A 175 2.93 8.33 6.80
C TYR A 175 4.43 8.08 6.91
N ASN A 176 4.92 7.79 8.11
CA ASN A 176 6.33 7.52 8.36
C ASN A 176 6.52 6.53 9.51
N VAL A 177 7.77 6.17 9.77
CA VAL A 177 8.14 5.21 10.82
C VAL A 177 7.65 5.65 12.20
N GLN A 178 7.79 6.93 12.53
CA GLN A 178 7.38 7.48 13.82
C GLN A 178 5.86 7.35 14.03
N THR A 179 5.06 7.72 13.05
CA THR A 179 3.60 7.66 13.16
C THR A 179 3.08 6.22 13.16
N LEU A 180 3.76 5.29 12.48
CA LEU A 180 3.43 3.87 12.59
C LEU A 180 3.64 3.36 14.03
N PHE A 181 4.81 3.62 14.62
CA PHE A 181 5.06 3.17 15.98
C PHE A 181 4.15 3.87 16.99
N ARG A 182 3.86 5.15 16.82
CA ARG A 182 2.85 5.85 17.64
C ARG A 182 1.50 5.11 17.65
N LEU A 183 1.05 4.61 16.50
CA LEU A 183 -0.19 3.84 16.43
C LEU A 183 -0.02 2.46 17.07
N ARG A 184 1.05 1.73 16.73
CA ARG A 184 1.34 0.39 17.27
C ARG A 184 1.44 0.37 18.80
N ASP A 185 2.05 1.39 19.41
CA ASP A 185 2.19 1.50 20.87
C ASP A 185 0.83 1.52 21.58
N VAL A 186 -0.24 1.90 20.88
CA VAL A 186 -1.59 2.02 21.44
C VAL A 186 -2.48 0.83 21.08
N VAL A 187 -2.33 0.27 19.86
CA VAL A 187 -3.26 -0.76 19.33
C VAL A 187 -2.62 -2.14 19.22
N GLY A 188 -1.31 -2.25 19.42
CA GLY A 188 -0.58 -3.52 19.39
C GLY A 188 -0.05 -3.93 18.03
N GLU A 189 0.43 -5.16 17.97
CA GLU A 189 1.20 -5.69 16.84
C GLU A 189 0.35 -6.15 15.66
N THR A 190 -0.97 -6.20 15.75
CA THR A 190 -1.85 -6.47 14.61
C THR A 190 -1.64 -5.46 13.47
N VAL A 191 -1.25 -4.22 13.81
CA VAL A 191 -0.87 -3.19 12.83
C VAL A 191 0.61 -3.30 12.49
N GLY A 192 0.95 -3.35 11.21
CA GLY A 192 2.31 -3.30 10.68
C GLY A 192 2.38 -2.51 9.38
N ALA A 193 3.56 -2.43 8.79
CA ALA A 193 3.74 -1.72 7.53
C ALA A 193 3.46 -2.62 6.32
N ASN A 194 2.69 -2.12 5.36
CA ASN A 194 2.97 -2.33 3.97
C ASN A 194 4.01 -1.27 3.59
N TYR A 195 5.26 -1.69 3.42
CA TYR A 195 6.33 -0.72 3.22
C TYR A 195 6.57 -0.49 1.72
N ASP A 196 6.09 0.65 1.26
CA ASP A 196 6.35 1.19 -0.08
C ASP A 196 7.52 2.20 0.01
N PRO A 197 8.68 1.96 -0.63
CA PRO A 197 9.80 2.88 -0.59
C PRO A 197 9.56 4.17 -1.37
N SER A 198 8.60 4.20 -2.29
CA SER A 198 8.36 5.35 -3.16
C SER A 198 7.89 6.59 -2.39
N HIS A 199 7.08 6.40 -1.35
CA HIS A 199 6.54 7.50 -0.57
C HIS A 199 7.59 8.18 0.33
N PRO A 200 8.37 7.47 1.16
CA PRO A 200 9.44 8.11 1.92
C PRO A 200 10.49 8.77 1.02
N LEU A 201 10.74 8.26 -0.18
CA LEU A 201 11.68 8.90 -1.12
C LEU A 201 11.30 10.35 -1.45
N TRP A 202 10.05 10.60 -1.86
CA TRP A 202 9.64 11.98 -2.13
C TRP A 202 9.40 12.79 -0.87
N MET A 203 9.13 12.16 0.26
CA MET A 203 9.03 12.84 1.57
C MET A 203 10.41 13.13 2.21
N GLY A 204 11.52 12.77 1.55
CA GLY A 204 12.88 13.11 1.99
C GLY A 204 13.49 12.15 3.02
N ALA A 205 12.94 10.96 3.19
CA ALA A 205 13.51 9.94 4.05
C ALA A 205 14.31 8.90 3.23
N ASP A 206 15.27 8.22 3.89
CA ASP A 206 15.99 7.09 3.32
C ASP A 206 15.20 5.79 3.58
N PRO A 207 14.66 5.13 2.52
CA PRO A 207 13.88 3.91 2.71
C PRO A 207 14.68 2.74 3.30
N ILE A 208 15.97 2.64 3.02
CA ILE A 208 16.83 1.57 3.56
C ILE A 208 17.05 1.75 5.07
N ALA A 209 17.25 2.99 5.51
CA ALA A 209 17.31 3.31 6.93
C ALA A 209 15.97 3.03 7.64
N ALA A 210 14.86 3.37 6.98
CA ALA A 210 13.53 3.11 7.51
C ALA A 210 13.23 1.61 7.63
N VAL A 211 13.61 0.77 6.66
CA VAL A 211 13.52 -0.71 6.76
C VAL A 211 14.21 -1.22 8.01
N ARG A 212 15.44 -0.77 8.28
CA ARG A 212 16.19 -1.18 9.47
C ARG A 212 15.51 -0.78 10.77
N LYS A 213 14.84 0.37 10.79
CA LYS A 213 14.12 0.87 11.96
C LYS A 213 12.79 0.15 12.16
N LEU A 214 12.07 -0.14 11.10
CA LEU A 214 10.79 -0.87 11.13
C LEU A 214 10.99 -2.32 11.60
N GLY A 215 12.05 -2.99 11.14
CA GLY A 215 12.35 -4.36 11.57
C GLY A 215 11.19 -5.32 11.31
N SER A 216 10.80 -6.06 12.33
CA SER A 216 9.68 -7.03 12.30
C SER A 216 8.29 -6.39 12.13
N ALA A 217 8.18 -5.07 12.16
CA ALA A 217 6.93 -4.39 11.87
C ALA A 217 6.60 -4.32 10.37
N ILE A 218 7.49 -4.76 9.48
CA ILE A 218 7.21 -4.89 8.04
C ILE A 218 6.46 -6.20 7.81
N TYR A 219 5.20 -6.11 7.39
CA TYR A 219 4.32 -7.24 7.12
C TYR A 219 4.11 -7.49 5.63
N TYR A 220 4.28 -6.45 4.82
CA TYR A 220 4.16 -6.49 3.37
C TYR A 220 5.05 -5.42 2.73
N VAL A 221 5.35 -5.56 1.45
CA VAL A 221 6.18 -4.59 0.71
C VAL A 221 5.57 -4.33 -0.66
N HIS A 222 5.26 -3.07 -0.94
CA HIS A 222 5.06 -2.62 -2.30
C HIS A 222 6.40 -2.30 -2.95
N ALA A 223 6.60 -2.79 -4.16
CA ALA A 223 7.72 -2.44 -5.01
C ALA A 223 7.28 -1.37 -6.00
N LYS A 224 7.55 -0.12 -5.64
CA LYS A 224 7.24 1.08 -6.42
C LYS A 224 8.41 2.05 -6.34
N ASP A 225 8.72 2.73 -7.42
CA ASP A 225 9.87 3.63 -7.51
C ASP A 225 9.43 5.08 -7.70
N THR A 226 10.25 5.99 -7.22
CA THR A 226 10.05 7.44 -7.38
C THR A 226 11.32 8.06 -7.93
N ARG A 227 11.19 8.90 -8.94
CA ARG A 227 12.27 9.76 -9.40
C ARG A 227 12.03 11.18 -8.89
N ILE A 228 13.02 11.74 -8.21
CA ILE A 228 13.07 13.16 -7.90
C ILE A 228 13.59 13.89 -9.12
N GLU A 229 12.88 14.92 -9.56
CA GLU A 229 13.28 15.78 -10.68
C GLU A 229 14.18 16.90 -10.14
N PRO A 230 15.49 16.82 -10.33
CA PRO A 230 16.42 17.61 -9.54
C PRO A 230 16.29 19.12 -9.75
N ILE A 231 15.90 19.55 -10.95
CA ILE A 231 15.75 20.99 -11.25
C ILE A 231 14.49 21.53 -10.56
N ALA A 232 13.35 20.89 -10.74
CA ALA A 232 12.09 21.33 -10.12
C ALA A 232 12.18 21.24 -8.59
N ALA A 233 12.73 20.15 -8.05
CA ALA A 233 12.91 19.98 -6.62
C ALA A 233 13.89 20.99 -6.00
N ALA A 234 14.92 21.42 -6.75
CA ALA A 234 15.86 22.46 -6.29
C ALA A 234 15.21 23.85 -6.21
N ILE A 235 14.17 24.11 -6.99
CA ILE A 235 13.47 25.39 -7.04
C ILE A 235 12.35 25.44 -6.00
N ASP A 236 11.47 24.41 -6.00
CA ASP A 236 10.20 24.42 -5.26
C ASP A 236 10.20 23.46 -4.05
N GLY A 237 11.22 22.65 -3.88
CA GLY A 237 11.21 21.52 -2.94
C GLY A 237 10.36 20.35 -3.47
N VAL A 238 10.02 19.42 -2.57
CA VAL A 238 9.30 18.18 -2.93
C VAL A 238 7.84 18.16 -2.47
N LEU A 239 7.37 19.19 -1.76
CA LEU A 239 5.94 19.35 -1.43
C LEU A 239 5.21 19.92 -2.64
N ASP A 240 4.86 19.06 -3.56
CA ASP A 240 4.35 19.42 -4.89
C ASP A 240 2.90 18.92 -5.07
N ALA A 241 1.99 19.86 -5.26
CA ALA A 241 0.57 19.59 -5.47
C ALA A 241 0.17 19.55 -6.98
N ARG A 242 1.14 19.66 -7.89
CA ARG A 242 0.85 19.57 -9.33
C ARG A 242 0.30 18.18 -9.69
N PRO A 243 -0.76 18.10 -10.51
CA PRO A 243 -1.35 16.82 -10.86
C PRO A 243 -0.38 15.93 -11.69
N PRO A 244 -0.52 14.59 -11.63
CA PRO A 244 0.39 13.66 -12.30
C PRO A 244 0.56 13.86 -13.80
N ASN A 245 -0.45 14.38 -14.50
CA ASN A 245 -0.39 14.68 -15.93
C ASN A 245 0.52 15.89 -16.26
N HIS A 246 0.99 16.65 -15.29
CA HIS A 246 2.03 17.67 -15.43
C HIS A 246 3.44 17.09 -15.23
N TYR A 247 3.64 15.87 -15.68
CA TYR A 247 4.83 15.06 -15.48
C TYR A 247 6.16 15.81 -15.64
N ALA A 248 6.27 16.68 -16.66
CA ALA A 248 7.49 17.41 -16.97
C ALA A 248 7.85 18.53 -15.97
N ASP A 249 6.85 19.03 -15.23
CA ASP A 249 7.01 20.20 -14.37
C ASP A 249 7.05 19.84 -12.88
N ARG A 250 6.77 18.58 -12.54
CA ARG A 250 6.69 18.13 -11.14
C ARG A 250 8.06 17.96 -10.53
N ALA A 251 8.13 18.12 -9.21
CA ALA A 251 9.34 17.88 -8.44
C ALA A 251 9.69 16.40 -8.27
N TRP A 252 8.72 15.51 -8.46
CA TRP A 252 8.91 14.06 -8.42
C TRP A 252 7.78 13.34 -9.17
N ASN A 253 8.08 12.13 -9.63
CA ASN A 253 7.13 11.28 -10.33
C ASN A 253 7.28 9.83 -9.88
N TYR A 254 6.16 9.09 -9.76
CA TYR A 254 6.22 7.64 -9.74
C TYR A 254 6.68 7.14 -11.09
N ILE A 255 7.51 6.13 -11.08
CA ILE A 255 8.16 5.64 -12.29
C ILE A 255 8.38 4.12 -12.20
N THR A 256 8.47 3.49 -13.34
CA THR A 256 8.79 2.06 -13.44
C THR A 256 10.06 1.72 -12.65
N LEU A 257 10.06 0.59 -11.94
CA LEU A 257 11.18 0.14 -11.13
C LEU A 257 12.50 0.16 -11.91
N GLY A 258 13.52 0.73 -11.30
CA GLY A 258 14.85 0.85 -11.89
C GLY A 258 15.11 2.16 -12.64
N TYR A 259 14.09 2.96 -12.89
CA TYR A 259 14.23 4.23 -13.60
C TYR A 259 14.33 5.45 -12.67
N GLY A 260 13.91 5.31 -11.44
CA GLY A 260 14.20 6.25 -10.34
C GLY A 260 15.49 5.87 -9.61
N HIS A 261 15.55 4.64 -9.15
CA HIS A 261 16.69 4.04 -8.44
C HIS A 261 17.12 2.76 -9.16
N GLY A 262 18.39 2.68 -9.52
CA GLY A 262 18.93 1.57 -10.32
C GLY A 262 19.06 0.26 -9.54
N GLU A 263 19.49 -0.80 -10.24
CA GLU A 263 19.62 -2.17 -9.75
C GLU A 263 20.42 -2.26 -8.43
N THR A 264 21.51 -1.50 -8.32
CA THR A 264 22.34 -1.49 -7.09
C THR A 264 21.54 -1.05 -5.85
N TRP A 265 20.72 -0.01 -5.99
CA TRP A 265 19.88 0.49 -4.90
C TRP A 265 18.79 -0.53 -4.53
N TRP A 266 18.09 -1.08 -5.52
CA TRP A 266 17.06 -2.09 -5.29
C TRP A 266 17.62 -3.36 -4.65
N ARG A 267 18.84 -3.75 -5.04
CA ARG A 267 19.54 -4.86 -4.38
C ARG A 267 19.86 -4.55 -2.92
N GLN A 268 20.32 -3.33 -2.60
CA GLN A 268 20.55 -2.90 -1.22
C GLN A 268 19.27 -2.88 -0.40
N PHE A 269 18.15 -2.44 -0.98
CA PHE A 269 16.84 -2.48 -0.37
C PHE A 269 16.41 -3.92 -0.04
N CYS A 270 16.52 -4.84 -0.98
CA CYS A 270 16.25 -6.27 -0.75
C CYS A 270 17.17 -6.88 0.32
N VAL A 271 18.46 -6.51 0.34
CA VAL A 271 19.39 -6.94 1.41
C VAL A 271 18.93 -6.44 2.77
N ALA A 272 18.53 -5.17 2.88
CA ALA A 272 18.04 -4.61 4.13
C ALA A 272 16.77 -5.32 4.63
N LEU A 273 15.83 -5.62 3.74
CA LEU A 273 14.62 -6.41 4.05
C LEU A 273 15.01 -7.79 4.62
N LYS A 274 15.92 -8.50 3.97
CA LYS A 274 16.41 -9.81 4.46
C LYS A 274 17.09 -9.70 5.83
N GLN A 275 17.89 -8.66 6.04
CA GLN A 275 18.59 -8.45 7.32
C GLN A 275 17.64 -8.23 8.50
N VAL A 276 16.45 -7.70 8.27
CA VAL A 276 15.43 -7.53 9.31
C VAL A 276 14.44 -8.71 9.38
N GLY A 277 14.67 -9.77 8.61
CA GLY A 277 13.87 -11.00 8.64
C GLY A 277 12.68 -11.01 7.67
N TYR A 278 12.52 -10.00 6.81
CA TYR A 278 11.48 -10.01 5.79
C TYR A 278 11.92 -10.83 4.58
N ASP A 279 11.20 -11.90 4.28
CA ASP A 279 11.45 -12.81 3.16
C ASP A 279 10.16 -13.28 2.49
N ASP A 280 9.27 -12.34 2.22
CA ASP A 280 7.96 -12.63 1.66
C ASP A 280 7.82 -11.98 0.27
N VAL A 281 6.75 -11.27 0.01
CA VAL A 281 6.38 -10.73 -1.30
C VAL A 281 6.97 -9.35 -1.55
N LEU A 282 7.45 -9.12 -2.77
CA LEU A 282 7.65 -7.82 -3.37
C LEU A 282 6.50 -7.61 -4.36
N SER A 283 5.47 -6.89 -3.95
CA SER A 283 4.26 -6.63 -4.74
C SER A 283 4.46 -5.39 -5.59
N ILE A 284 4.59 -5.57 -6.91
CA ILE A 284 4.78 -4.44 -7.83
C ILE A 284 3.50 -3.61 -7.87
N GLU A 285 3.65 -2.30 -7.65
CA GLU A 285 2.64 -1.29 -7.91
C GLU A 285 3.11 -0.36 -9.01
N HIS A 286 2.41 -0.36 -10.14
CA HIS A 286 2.82 0.40 -11.32
C HIS A 286 1.93 1.64 -11.50
N GLU A 287 2.55 2.82 -11.38
CA GLU A 287 1.90 4.13 -11.55
C GLU A 287 2.71 5.08 -12.45
N ASP A 288 3.51 4.53 -13.36
CA ASP A 288 4.28 5.32 -14.32
C ASP A 288 3.37 5.85 -15.43
N MET A 289 3.25 7.18 -15.53
CA MET A 289 2.42 7.85 -16.53
C MET A 289 3.01 7.81 -17.94
N MET A 290 4.29 7.42 -18.10
CA MET A 290 5.01 7.47 -19.37
C MET A 290 5.14 6.11 -20.05
N LEU A 291 4.90 5.01 -19.32
CA LEU A 291 4.92 3.66 -19.87
C LEU A 291 3.53 3.00 -19.80
N SER A 292 3.26 2.15 -20.80
CA SER A 292 2.08 1.31 -20.70
C SER A 292 2.20 0.33 -19.52
N PRO A 293 1.07 -0.04 -18.86
CA PRO A 293 1.09 -0.98 -17.76
C PRO A 293 1.89 -2.26 -18.05
N MET A 294 1.65 -2.90 -19.20
CA MET A 294 2.37 -4.12 -19.58
C MET A 294 3.87 -3.93 -19.79
N GLU A 295 4.28 -2.80 -20.33
CA GLU A 295 5.72 -2.52 -20.51
C GLU A 295 6.39 -2.24 -19.18
N GLY A 296 5.75 -1.43 -18.32
CA GLY A 296 6.22 -1.14 -16.98
C GLY A 296 6.32 -2.42 -16.14
N MET A 297 5.29 -3.27 -16.14
CA MET A 297 5.30 -4.55 -15.44
C MET A 297 6.43 -5.46 -15.91
N ARG A 298 6.64 -5.60 -17.22
CA ARG A 298 7.72 -6.44 -17.77
C ARG A 298 9.10 -5.96 -17.30
N LYS A 299 9.35 -4.66 -17.31
CA LYS A 299 10.61 -4.05 -16.85
C LYS A 299 10.80 -4.23 -15.35
N SER A 300 9.75 -4.02 -14.56
CA SER A 300 9.77 -4.16 -13.11
C SER A 300 10.04 -5.60 -12.67
N VAL A 301 9.38 -6.58 -13.30
CA VAL A 301 9.65 -8.01 -13.04
C VAL A 301 11.09 -8.38 -13.39
N ALA A 302 11.60 -7.90 -14.53
CA ALA A 302 12.98 -8.17 -14.94
C ALA A 302 13.99 -7.63 -13.92
N LEU A 303 13.78 -6.40 -13.41
CA LEU A 303 14.62 -5.83 -12.36
C LEU A 303 14.55 -6.68 -11.09
N LEU A 304 13.35 -6.97 -10.57
CA LEU A 304 13.19 -7.70 -9.32
C LEU A 304 13.78 -9.10 -9.37
N ARG A 305 13.74 -9.78 -10.51
CA ARG A 305 14.41 -11.09 -10.70
C ARG A 305 15.92 -11.00 -10.54
N ASN A 306 16.53 -9.89 -10.91
CA ASN A 306 17.98 -9.68 -10.78
C ASN A 306 18.40 -9.30 -9.35
N VAL A 307 17.51 -8.64 -8.60
CA VAL A 307 17.86 -8.07 -7.28
C VAL A 307 17.27 -8.82 -6.09
N ALA A 308 16.17 -9.54 -6.27
CA ALA A 308 15.55 -10.33 -5.21
C ALA A 308 16.53 -11.40 -4.70
N ILE A 309 16.62 -11.52 -3.37
CA ILE A 309 17.56 -12.42 -2.73
C ILE A 309 16.82 -13.73 -2.40
N ASN A 310 17.16 -14.77 -3.12
CA ASN A 310 16.79 -16.14 -2.81
C ASN A 310 18.04 -16.83 -2.28
N LEU A 311 18.09 -17.03 -0.97
CA LEU A 311 19.10 -17.91 -0.37
C LEU A 311 18.64 -19.35 -0.67
N ALA A 312 19.49 -20.09 -1.37
CA ALA A 312 19.27 -21.50 -1.67
C ALA A 312 19.27 -22.34 -0.37
#